data_3ad88e680aa71798c5a3c309d30837de
#
_entry.id   3ad88e680aa71798c5a3c309d30837de
#
_cell.length_a   1.000
_cell.length_b   1.000
_cell.length_c   1.000
_cell.angle_alpha   90.00
_cell.angle_beta   90.00
_cell.angle_gamma   90.00
#
_symmetry.space_group_name_H-M   'P 1'
#
loop_
_entity.id
_entity.type
_entity.pdbx_description
1 polymer ?
#
loop_
_entity_poly.entity_id
_entity_poly.type
_entity_poly.pdbx_seq_one_letter_code
_entity_poly.pdbx_strand_id
1 'polypeptide(L)'
;MKSNFDFLNRYWPALAQIGANAETYVYSDPNACIYKLGMFAERLVQEILTFEHIAEPTVDNTHANRIRILKRAGLLPHEIDNTLYVLRKTRNSAVHIGTDSVDEAKTLLSLTYNLAVWFMETYGDWGYIAPEFVMPSETTHEDLESVIAEQERKIEELTKQLAVVKTAASGKTQKERAKRSESVSAMMNWNEAQTRCLIDEQLRLSGWEADTQNLRYSKGTRPVKGRNIAISEWPTNSAFYKNGYADYAFFVGEKLVALMDAKKMSEDVASTIDVQVKDYAAHIKPEDIPHTVGNWNGYQVPFLFASNGRAYLEQLRTKSGIWFLDVREQENQPYPIRNWFSPSDLMEKLGQNTAAANQALAAADNSFMTDPNGLNLRDYQIKAIDKATEAIVDGKRTALLAMATGTGKTRTVLGLIYKMLE
;
A
#
# COMPACT_ATOMS: atom_id res chain seq x y z
N MET A 1 -20.45 27.67 8.15
CA MET A 1 -20.78 26.24 7.97
C MET A 1 -20.12 25.45 9.07
N LYS A 2 -20.69 24.30 9.45
CA LYS A 2 -20.04 23.38 10.42
C LYS A 2 -18.96 22.61 9.68
N SER A 3 -17.70 22.68 10.14
CA SER A 3 -16.58 21.96 9.53
C SER A 3 -16.64 20.47 9.88
N ASN A 4 -16.20 19.59 8.97
CA ASN A 4 -16.02 18.17 9.28
C ASN A 4 -15.04 17.94 10.44
N PHE A 5 -14.12 18.88 10.70
CA PHE A 5 -13.10 18.80 11.75
C PHE A 5 -13.55 19.40 13.09
N ASP A 6 -14.77 19.92 13.22
CA ASP A 6 -15.28 20.58 14.43
C ASP A 6 -15.23 19.68 15.66
N PHE A 7 -15.30 18.36 15.49
CA PHE A 7 -15.22 17.41 16.59
C PHE A 7 -13.88 17.43 17.34
N LEU A 8 -12.80 17.92 16.71
CA LEU A 8 -11.51 18.10 17.34
C LEU A 8 -11.45 19.31 18.29
N ASN A 9 -12.37 20.27 18.18
CA ASN A 9 -12.36 21.52 18.94
C ASN A 9 -12.27 21.31 20.46
N ARG A 10 -12.87 20.22 20.96
CA ARG A 10 -12.88 19.93 22.40
C ARG A 10 -11.49 19.69 22.98
N TYR A 11 -10.63 19.07 22.22
CA TYR A 11 -9.31 18.61 22.69
C TYR A 11 -8.15 19.25 21.92
N TRP A 12 -8.34 19.52 20.64
CA TRP A 12 -7.29 20.04 19.76
C TRP A 12 -7.84 21.15 18.84
N PRO A 13 -8.16 22.31 19.40
CA PRO A 13 -8.77 23.40 18.63
C PRO A 13 -7.88 23.90 17.48
N ALA A 14 -6.54 23.83 17.61
CA ALA A 14 -5.63 24.18 16.54
C ALA A 14 -5.74 23.22 15.35
N LEU A 15 -5.87 21.91 15.58
CA LEU A 15 -6.10 20.92 14.52
C LEU A 15 -7.45 21.16 13.84
N ALA A 16 -8.51 21.36 14.63
CA ALA A 16 -9.84 21.67 14.10
C ALA A 16 -9.80 22.86 13.15
N GLN A 17 -9.11 23.92 13.55
CA GLN A 17 -9.00 25.13 12.73
C GLN A 17 -8.19 24.94 11.46
N ILE A 18 -7.08 24.20 11.51
CA ILE A 18 -6.29 23.87 10.30
C ILE A 18 -7.14 23.05 9.32
N GLY A 19 -7.90 22.06 9.81
CA GLY A 19 -8.81 21.25 8.99
C GLY A 19 -9.91 22.10 8.36
N ALA A 20 -10.57 22.95 9.14
CA ALA A 20 -11.61 23.86 8.66
C ALA A 20 -11.07 24.82 7.58
N ASN A 21 -9.85 25.34 7.75
CA ASN A 21 -9.21 26.19 6.75
C ASN A 21 -8.91 25.42 5.46
N ALA A 22 -8.46 24.16 5.54
CA ALA A 22 -8.26 23.36 4.35
C ALA A 22 -9.56 23.17 3.56
N GLU A 23 -10.69 22.99 4.22
CA GLU A 23 -12.02 22.88 3.59
C GLU A 23 -12.38 24.12 2.76
N THR A 24 -12.04 25.32 3.23
CA THR A 24 -12.37 26.55 2.51
C THR A 24 -11.62 26.72 1.19
N TYR A 25 -10.43 26.11 1.09
CA TYR A 25 -9.59 26.22 -0.10
C TYR A 25 -9.79 25.14 -1.15
N VAL A 26 -10.56 24.08 -0.87
CA VAL A 26 -10.61 22.89 -1.73
C VAL A 26 -10.95 23.17 -3.19
N TYR A 27 -11.80 24.16 -3.44
CA TYR A 27 -12.21 24.56 -4.81
C TYR A 27 -11.50 25.83 -5.29
N SER A 28 -11.29 26.80 -4.42
CA SER A 28 -10.74 28.12 -4.78
C SER A 28 -9.24 28.10 -4.96
N ASP A 29 -8.51 27.33 -4.15
CA ASP A 29 -7.06 27.16 -4.21
C ASP A 29 -6.67 25.76 -3.74
N PRO A 30 -6.74 24.74 -4.63
CA PRO A 30 -6.39 23.36 -4.29
C PRO A 30 -4.98 23.23 -3.71
N ASN A 31 -4.04 24.06 -4.16
CA ASN A 31 -2.67 24.07 -3.67
C ASN A 31 -2.59 24.50 -2.21
N ALA A 32 -3.28 25.58 -1.82
CA ALA A 32 -3.39 26.02 -0.44
C ALA A 32 -4.11 24.96 0.44
N CYS A 33 -5.17 24.33 -0.07
CA CYS A 33 -5.81 23.20 0.60
C CYS A 33 -4.80 22.12 0.95
N ILE A 34 -4.07 21.60 -0.03
CA ILE A 34 -3.07 20.52 0.13
C ILE A 34 -1.97 20.94 1.12
N TYR A 35 -1.52 22.20 1.03
CA TYR A 35 -0.54 22.72 1.98
C TYR A 35 -1.06 22.69 3.43
N LYS A 36 -2.32 23.12 3.67
CA LYS A 36 -2.96 23.10 5.00
C LYS A 36 -3.15 21.65 5.50
N LEU A 37 -3.50 20.70 4.64
CA LEU A 37 -3.61 19.28 5.00
C LEU A 37 -2.27 18.71 5.45
N GLY A 38 -1.18 19.10 4.78
CA GLY A 38 0.17 18.74 5.21
C GLY A 38 0.55 19.35 6.55
N MET A 39 0.14 20.61 6.82
CA MET A 39 0.30 21.24 8.16
C MET A 39 -0.51 20.50 9.24
N PHE A 40 -1.75 20.06 8.91
CA PHE A 40 -2.57 19.28 9.80
C PHE A 40 -1.86 17.98 10.20
N ALA A 41 -1.33 17.23 9.23
CA ALA A 41 -0.59 16.01 9.47
C ALA A 41 0.65 16.23 10.35
N GLU A 42 1.42 17.30 10.09
CA GLU A 42 2.59 17.65 10.89
C GLU A 42 2.20 17.98 12.34
N ARG A 43 1.16 18.77 12.51
CA ARG A 43 0.66 19.14 13.83
C ARG A 43 0.14 17.92 14.59
N LEU A 44 -0.62 17.05 13.95
CA LEU A 44 -1.13 15.82 14.55
C LEU A 44 0.01 14.94 15.09
N VAL A 45 1.09 14.79 14.32
CA VAL A 45 2.28 14.03 14.76
C VAL A 45 2.94 14.68 16.00
N GLN A 46 3.01 16.00 16.08
CA GLN A 46 3.51 16.72 17.26
C GLN A 46 2.62 16.50 18.49
N GLU A 47 1.28 16.50 18.30
CA GLU A 47 0.35 16.20 19.39
C GLU A 47 0.55 14.78 19.93
N ILE A 48 0.79 13.78 19.03
CA ILE A 48 1.09 12.41 19.45
C ILE A 48 2.39 12.35 20.26
N LEU A 49 3.48 12.98 19.79
CA LEU A 49 4.75 13.02 20.52
C LEU A 49 4.57 13.62 21.93
N THR A 50 3.83 14.72 22.01
CA THR A 50 3.52 15.40 23.28
C THR A 50 2.70 14.50 24.20
N PHE A 51 1.67 13.84 23.67
CA PHE A 51 0.79 12.96 24.41
C PHE A 51 1.50 11.71 24.94
N GLU A 52 2.41 11.15 24.16
CA GLU A 52 3.22 9.98 24.53
C GLU A 52 4.48 10.36 25.33
N HIS A 53 4.66 11.63 25.67
CA HIS A 53 5.85 12.13 26.37
C HIS A 53 7.16 11.79 25.68
N ILE A 54 7.16 11.74 24.35
CA ILE A 54 8.35 11.53 23.53
C ILE A 54 8.95 12.90 23.22
N ALA A 55 10.22 13.09 23.56
CA ALA A 55 10.91 14.36 23.32
C ALA A 55 11.03 14.66 21.81
N GLU A 56 10.81 15.92 21.45
CA GLU A 56 11.08 16.41 20.08
C GLU A 56 12.56 16.19 19.72
N PRO A 57 12.86 15.73 18.52
CA PRO A 57 14.25 15.54 18.10
C PRO A 57 14.97 16.88 17.97
N THR A 58 16.14 17.00 18.60
CA THR A 58 16.91 18.25 18.65
C THR A 58 17.81 18.48 17.44
N VAL A 59 18.24 17.42 16.75
CA VAL A 59 19.19 17.50 15.62
C VAL A 59 18.48 17.46 14.26
N ASP A 60 17.45 16.62 14.13
CA ASP A 60 16.63 16.50 12.91
C ASP A 60 15.16 16.60 13.32
N ASN A 61 14.65 17.82 13.36
CA ASN A 61 13.27 18.11 13.72
C ASN A 61 12.30 18.10 12.53
N THR A 62 12.66 17.42 11.45
CA THR A 62 11.79 17.29 10.28
C THR A 62 10.56 16.44 10.59
N HIS A 63 9.47 16.73 9.90
CA HIS A 63 8.24 15.92 9.97
C HIS A 63 8.50 14.43 9.66
N ALA A 64 9.36 14.14 8.69
CA ALA A 64 9.77 12.77 8.36
C ALA A 64 10.43 12.04 9.53
N ASN A 65 11.30 12.72 10.29
CA ASN A 65 11.95 12.11 11.44
C ASN A 65 10.98 11.88 12.61
N ARG A 66 10.06 12.80 12.86
CA ARG A 66 8.99 12.63 13.85
C ARG A 66 8.14 11.40 13.56
N ILE A 67 7.70 11.21 12.32
CA ILE A 67 6.98 10.00 11.88
C ILE A 67 7.82 8.74 12.13
N ARG A 68 9.10 8.77 11.79
CA ARG A 68 10.02 7.62 12.00
C ARG A 68 10.16 7.25 13.47
N ILE A 69 10.20 8.24 14.37
CA ILE A 69 10.26 8.02 15.82
C ILE A 69 8.98 7.33 16.30
N LEU A 70 7.81 7.83 15.92
CA LEU A 70 6.52 7.23 16.30
C LEU A 70 6.36 5.80 15.74
N LYS A 71 6.80 5.57 14.51
CA LYS A 71 6.81 4.24 13.89
C LYS A 71 7.69 3.25 14.66
N ARG A 72 8.89 3.66 15.04
CA ARG A 72 9.80 2.83 15.87
C ARG A 72 9.23 2.53 17.26
N ALA A 73 8.44 3.44 17.80
CA ALA A 73 7.74 3.26 19.08
C ALA A 73 6.49 2.34 18.94
N GLY A 74 6.15 1.87 17.73
CA GLY A 74 4.97 1.03 17.47
C GLY A 74 3.63 1.76 17.66
N LEU A 75 3.61 3.08 17.46
CA LEU A 75 2.43 3.93 17.68
C LEU A 75 1.64 4.22 16.39
N LEU A 76 2.25 3.97 15.23
CA LEU A 76 1.64 4.21 13.93
C LEU A 76 1.35 2.88 13.22
N PRO A 77 0.08 2.50 13.04
CA PRO A 77 -0.33 1.44 12.13
C PRO A 77 0.13 1.73 10.70
N HIS A 78 0.25 0.68 9.90
CA HIS A 78 0.76 0.78 8.54
C HIS A 78 -0.04 1.76 7.67
N GLU A 79 -1.36 1.72 7.76
CA GLU A 79 -2.26 2.59 7.00
C GLU A 79 -2.11 4.06 7.39
N ILE A 80 -1.88 4.33 8.67
CA ILE A 80 -1.67 5.69 9.20
C ILE A 80 -0.29 6.21 8.79
N ASP A 81 0.76 5.38 8.86
CA ASP A 81 2.10 5.71 8.37
C ASP A 81 2.06 6.10 6.89
N ASN A 82 1.41 5.30 6.05
CA ASN A 82 1.22 5.58 4.62
C ASN A 82 0.45 6.90 4.39
N THR A 83 -0.62 7.12 5.15
CA THR A 83 -1.41 8.37 5.06
C THR A 83 -0.56 9.59 5.37
N LEU A 84 0.18 9.57 6.48
CA LEU A 84 1.09 10.64 6.87
C LEU A 84 2.18 10.88 5.82
N TYR A 85 2.69 9.80 5.22
CA TYR A 85 3.67 9.90 4.14
C TYR A 85 3.08 10.59 2.89
N VAL A 86 1.89 10.17 2.45
CA VAL A 86 1.18 10.78 1.31
C VAL A 86 1.00 12.28 1.56
N LEU A 87 0.41 12.67 2.69
CA LEU A 87 0.15 14.07 3.03
C LEU A 87 1.43 14.92 3.07
N ARG A 88 2.52 14.37 3.65
CA ARG A 88 3.81 15.04 3.68
C ARG A 88 4.40 15.25 2.29
N LYS A 89 4.36 14.22 1.45
CA LYS A 89 4.96 14.25 0.10
C LYS A 89 4.19 15.19 -0.81
N THR A 90 2.87 15.09 -0.80
CA THR A 90 2.02 15.94 -1.63
C THR A 90 2.14 17.42 -1.23
N ARG A 91 2.23 17.71 0.08
CA ARG A 91 2.56 19.07 0.55
C ARG A 91 3.88 19.59 -0.04
N ASN A 92 4.94 18.78 -0.03
CA ASN A 92 6.22 19.19 -0.57
C ASN A 92 6.14 19.46 -2.09
N SER A 93 5.41 18.62 -2.83
CA SER A 93 5.17 18.83 -4.27
C SER A 93 4.35 20.11 -4.51
N ALA A 94 3.32 20.36 -3.72
CA ALA A 94 2.50 21.57 -3.79
C ALA A 94 3.32 22.86 -3.62
N VAL A 95 4.32 22.85 -2.72
CA VAL A 95 5.22 24.00 -2.49
C VAL A 95 6.18 24.23 -3.65
N HIS A 96 6.65 23.18 -4.32
CA HIS A 96 7.72 23.30 -5.32
C HIS A 96 7.23 23.35 -6.76
N ILE A 97 6.11 22.69 -7.08
CA ILE A 97 5.65 22.50 -8.47
C ILE A 97 4.30 23.18 -8.68
N GLY A 98 3.52 23.35 -7.59
CA GLY A 98 2.12 23.75 -7.64
C GLY A 98 1.22 22.60 -8.16
N THR A 99 0.01 22.49 -7.64
CA THR A 99 -1.00 21.57 -8.16
C THR A 99 -2.35 22.27 -8.15
N ASP A 100 -3.03 22.26 -9.28
CA ASP A 100 -4.36 22.85 -9.43
C ASP A 100 -5.46 21.79 -9.47
N SER A 101 -5.14 20.56 -9.03
CA SER A 101 -6.09 19.44 -9.07
C SER A 101 -7.07 19.51 -7.90
N VAL A 102 -8.28 19.96 -8.17
CA VAL A 102 -9.41 19.94 -7.22
C VAL A 102 -9.71 18.50 -6.76
N ASP A 103 -9.61 17.51 -7.65
CA ASP A 103 -9.89 16.11 -7.32
C ASP A 103 -8.84 15.53 -6.38
N GLU A 104 -7.58 15.92 -6.53
CA GLU A 104 -6.51 15.57 -5.59
C GLU A 104 -6.76 16.20 -4.22
N ALA A 105 -7.08 17.50 -4.17
CA ALA A 105 -7.40 18.19 -2.93
C ALA A 105 -8.59 17.56 -2.20
N LYS A 106 -9.68 17.21 -2.92
CA LYS A 106 -10.84 16.48 -2.36
C LYS A 106 -10.45 15.13 -1.77
N THR A 107 -9.63 14.36 -2.49
CA THR A 107 -9.18 13.05 -2.04
C THR A 107 -8.33 13.18 -0.78
N LEU A 108 -7.37 14.10 -0.76
CA LEU A 108 -6.51 14.33 0.40
C LEU A 108 -7.27 14.92 1.59
N LEU A 109 -8.29 15.74 1.35
CA LEU A 109 -9.17 16.26 2.40
C LEU A 109 -9.92 15.11 3.10
N SER A 110 -10.54 14.23 2.33
CA SER A 110 -11.24 13.07 2.87
C SER A 110 -10.29 12.08 3.57
N LEU A 111 -9.07 11.91 3.05
CA LEU A 111 -8.01 11.11 3.67
C LEU A 111 -7.60 11.70 5.03
N THR A 112 -7.46 13.02 5.10
CA THR A 112 -7.12 13.74 6.34
C THR A 112 -8.24 13.67 7.36
N TYR A 113 -9.50 13.68 6.93
CA TYR A 113 -10.65 13.45 7.81
C TYR A 113 -10.56 12.07 8.47
N ASN A 114 -10.27 11.02 7.71
CA ASN A 114 -10.10 9.69 8.27
C ASN A 114 -8.93 9.63 9.28
N LEU A 115 -7.82 10.31 8.98
CA LEU A 115 -6.70 10.45 9.91
C LEU A 115 -7.12 11.17 11.21
N ALA A 116 -7.95 12.21 11.11
CA ALA A 116 -8.48 12.94 12.25
C ALA A 116 -9.41 12.08 13.11
N VAL A 117 -10.27 11.26 12.50
CA VAL A 117 -11.13 10.29 13.18
C VAL A 117 -10.30 9.26 13.93
N TRP A 118 -9.32 8.64 13.26
CA TRP A 118 -8.38 7.72 13.91
C TRP A 118 -7.71 8.35 15.13
N PHE A 119 -7.28 9.61 14.99
CA PHE A 119 -6.62 10.32 16.08
C PHE A 119 -7.56 10.56 17.27
N MET A 120 -8.82 10.96 17.00
CA MET A 120 -9.84 11.14 18.03
C MET A 120 -10.13 9.82 18.76
N GLU A 121 -10.34 8.72 18.03
CA GLU A 121 -10.67 7.41 18.61
C GLU A 121 -9.49 6.74 19.33
N THR A 122 -8.26 7.16 19.04
CA THR A 122 -7.04 6.62 19.68
C THR A 122 -6.62 7.44 20.89
N TYR A 123 -6.56 8.76 20.74
CA TYR A 123 -5.98 9.68 21.71
C TYR A 123 -7.02 10.56 22.41
N GLY A 124 -8.23 10.65 21.87
CA GLY A 124 -9.33 11.43 22.44
C GLY A 124 -10.31 10.60 23.23
N ASP A 125 -11.40 10.24 22.59
CA ASP A 125 -12.51 9.49 23.18
C ASP A 125 -12.62 8.12 22.52
N TRP A 126 -12.47 7.06 23.31
CA TRP A 126 -12.51 5.68 22.82
C TRP A 126 -13.91 5.18 22.43
N GLY A 127 -14.94 5.89 22.86
CA GLY A 127 -16.34 5.66 22.49
C GLY A 127 -16.85 6.60 21.38
N TYR A 128 -15.95 7.40 20.78
CA TYR A 128 -16.35 8.35 19.75
C TYR A 128 -16.89 7.64 18.50
N ILE A 129 -18.00 8.16 18.00
CA ILE A 129 -18.59 7.75 16.72
C ILE A 129 -18.52 8.95 15.79
N ALA A 130 -17.67 8.85 14.77
CA ALA A 130 -17.50 9.92 13.81
C ALA A 130 -18.75 10.10 12.94
N PRO A 131 -19.16 11.34 12.64
CA PRO A 131 -20.16 11.60 11.62
C PRO A 131 -19.63 11.19 10.24
N GLU A 132 -20.50 11.02 9.28
CA GLU A 132 -20.09 10.79 7.91
C GLU A 132 -19.42 12.05 7.34
N PHE A 133 -18.35 11.87 6.58
CA PHE A 133 -17.65 12.96 5.90
C PHE A 133 -18.55 13.58 4.84
N VAL A 134 -18.71 14.89 4.90
CA VAL A 134 -19.48 15.65 3.91
C VAL A 134 -18.52 16.53 3.11
N MET A 135 -18.47 16.32 1.79
CA MET A 135 -17.64 17.17 0.92
C MET A 135 -18.12 18.61 1.00
N PRO A 136 -17.23 19.59 1.27
CA PRO A 136 -17.59 21.01 1.26
C PRO A 136 -18.24 21.42 -0.06
N SER A 137 -19.19 22.33 -0.03
CA SER A 137 -19.76 22.94 -1.23
C SER A 137 -18.87 24.05 -1.75
N GLU A 138 -18.91 24.28 -3.06
CA GLU A 138 -18.22 25.40 -3.69
C GLU A 138 -18.80 26.72 -3.17
N THR A 139 -17.98 27.55 -2.51
CA THR A 139 -18.36 28.86 -1.96
C THR A 139 -17.80 29.98 -2.83
N THR A 140 -18.55 31.08 -2.99
CA THR A 140 -18.15 32.24 -3.78
C THR A 140 -17.07 33.08 -3.09
N HIS A 141 -16.17 33.67 -3.88
CA HIS A 141 -14.90 34.27 -3.48
C HIS A 141 -14.92 35.47 -2.52
N GLU A 142 -16.03 36.21 -2.38
CA GLU A 142 -16.03 37.52 -1.72
C GLU A 142 -15.96 37.49 -0.18
N ASP A 143 -16.31 36.37 0.48
CA ASP A 143 -16.27 36.29 1.94
C ASP A 143 -15.01 35.58 2.51
N LEU A 144 -14.17 35.06 1.65
CA LEU A 144 -13.08 34.12 2.04
C LEU A 144 -11.85 34.83 2.64
N GLU A 145 -11.39 35.95 2.06
CA GLU A 145 -10.11 36.54 2.47
C GLU A 145 -10.10 37.11 3.90
N SER A 146 -11.20 37.72 4.33
CA SER A 146 -11.32 38.27 5.69
C SER A 146 -11.45 37.21 6.76
N VAL A 147 -12.14 36.10 6.46
CA VAL A 147 -12.29 34.93 7.35
C VAL A 147 -10.98 34.20 7.50
N ILE A 148 -10.22 34.07 6.43
CA ILE A 148 -8.92 33.36 6.39
C ILE A 148 -7.88 34.09 7.25
N ALA A 149 -7.71 35.42 7.10
CA ALA A 149 -6.73 36.19 7.84
C ALA A 149 -6.99 36.13 9.37
N GLU A 150 -8.26 36.17 9.79
CA GLU A 150 -8.62 36.05 11.19
C GLU A 150 -8.36 34.63 11.74
N GLN A 151 -8.63 33.61 10.93
CA GLN A 151 -8.41 32.20 11.28
C GLN A 151 -6.92 31.85 11.40
N GLU A 152 -6.06 32.37 10.54
CA GLU A 152 -4.60 32.16 10.60
C GLU A 152 -4.01 32.75 11.86
N ARG A 153 -4.44 33.94 12.25
CA ARG A 153 -4.02 34.58 13.52
C ARG A 153 -4.46 33.75 14.73
N LYS A 154 -5.66 33.17 14.70
CA LYS A 154 -6.19 32.33 15.75
C LYS A 154 -5.45 30.99 15.88
N ILE A 155 -5.03 30.39 14.78
CA ILE A 155 -4.18 29.18 14.77
C ILE A 155 -2.85 29.46 15.46
N GLU A 156 -2.21 30.58 15.17
CA GLU A 156 -0.94 30.97 15.77
C GLU A 156 -1.07 31.17 17.30
N GLU A 157 -2.15 31.80 17.73
CA GLU A 157 -2.45 32.00 19.16
C GLU A 157 -2.73 30.68 19.89
N LEU A 158 -3.57 29.81 19.32
CA LEU A 158 -3.89 28.50 19.87
C LEU A 158 -2.66 27.57 19.87
N THR A 159 -1.78 27.71 18.90
CA THR A 159 -0.52 26.93 18.84
C THR A 159 0.43 27.28 20.00
N LYS A 160 0.38 28.50 20.52
CA LYS A 160 1.19 28.93 21.69
C LYS A 160 0.63 28.42 23.02
N GLN A 161 -0.64 27.98 23.07
CA GLN A 161 -1.33 27.54 24.30
C GLN A 161 -1.29 26.02 24.53
N LEU A 162 -0.20 25.34 24.18
CA LEU A 162 -0.04 23.89 24.30
C LEU A 162 -0.04 23.44 25.77
N ALA A 163 -1.20 23.02 26.27
CA ALA A 163 -1.31 22.20 27.46
C ALA A 163 -1.64 20.76 27.06
N VAL A 164 -1.02 19.77 27.71
CA VAL A 164 -1.41 18.38 27.54
C VAL A 164 -2.87 18.20 27.93
N VAL A 165 -3.71 17.90 26.96
CA VAL A 165 -5.14 17.79 27.17
C VAL A 165 -5.48 16.47 27.85
N LYS A 166 -6.25 16.50 28.93
CA LYS A 166 -6.77 15.29 29.58
C LYS A 166 -7.91 14.71 28.73
N THR A 167 -7.65 13.54 28.12
CA THR A 167 -8.63 12.78 27.32
C THR A 167 -8.92 11.43 27.98
N ALA A 168 -9.88 10.69 27.46
CA ALA A 168 -10.16 9.32 27.90
C ALA A 168 -8.92 8.41 27.77
N ALA A 169 -8.07 8.67 26.78
CA ALA A 169 -6.82 7.93 26.56
C ALA A 169 -5.71 8.28 27.57
N SER A 170 -5.80 9.41 28.29
CA SER A 170 -4.76 9.86 29.25
C SER A 170 -4.57 8.89 30.42
N GLY A 171 -5.61 8.15 30.80
CA GLY A 171 -5.54 7.12 31.85
C GLY A 171 -5.04 5.74 31.37
N LYS A 172 -4.66 5.60 30.10
CA LYS A 172 -4.24 4.34 29.50
C LYS A 172 -2.73 4.27 29.33
N THR A 173 -2.21 3.05 29.29
CA THR A 173 -0.78 2.83 28.99
C THR A 173 -0.50 3.02 27.49
N GLN A 174 0.77 3.30 27.14
CA GLN A 174 1.21 3.38 25.73
C GLN A 174 0.86 2.10 24.96
N LYS A 175 1.01 0.92 25.58
CA LYS A 175 0.68 -0.36 24.96
C LYS A 175 -0.82 -0.51 24.67
N GLU A 176 -1.69 -0.04 25.56
CA GLU A 176 -3.13 -0.04 25.32
C GLU A 176 -3.52 0.91 24.18
N ARG A 177 -2.89 2.09 24.12
CA ARG A 177 -3.10 3.04 23.03
C ARG A 177 -2.58 2.49 21.70
N ALA A 178 -1.42 1.87 21.65
CA ALA A 178 -0.90 1.21 20.45
C ALA A 178 -1.87 0.12 19.94
N LYS A 179 -2.38 -0.73 20.85
CA LYS A 179 -3.38 -1.73 20.51
C LYS A 179 -4.70 -1.12 20.00
N ARG A 180 -5.13 -0.01 20.61
CA ARG A 180 -6.32 0.73 20.16
C ARG A 180 -6.11 1.33 18.78
N SER A 181 -4.96 1.94 18.55
CA SER A 181 -4.52 2.51 17.28
C SER A 181 -4.63 1.48 16.14
N GLU A 182 -4.07 0.29 16.33
CA GLU A 182 -4.18 -0.83 15.38
C GLU A 182 -5.63 -1.26 15.15
N SER A 183 -6.41 -1.38 16.22
CA SER A 183 -7.82 -1.79 16.11
C SER A 183 -8.66 -0.77 15.34
N VAL A 184 -8.49 0.52 15.60
CA VAL A 184 -9.19 1.60 14.91
C VAL A 184 -8.78 1.64 13.44
N SER A 185 -7.47 1.62 13.15
CA SER A 185 -6.96 1.60 11.78
C SER A 185 -7.52 0.42 10.97
N ALA A 186 -7.57 -0.77 11.57
CA ALA A 186 -8.13 -1.95 10.91
C ALA A 186 -9.64 -1.85 10.60
N MET A 187 -10.38 -1.03 11.34
CA MET A 187 -11.82 -0.80 11.12
C MET A 187 -12.12 0.36 10.17
N MET A 188 -11.13 1.18 9.83
CA MET A 188 -11.33 2.31 8.93
C MET A 188 -11.77 1.83 7.55
N ASN A 189 -12.75 2.52 6.99
CA ASN A 189 -13.26 2.25 5.66
C ASN A 189 -12.81 3.34 4.69
N TRP A 190 -11.82 3.01 3.88
CA TRP A 190 -11.27 3.91 2.87
C TRP A 190 -12.03 3.73 1.55
N ASN A 191 -12.39 4.85 0.92
CA ASN A 191 -12.98 4.79 -0.40
C ASN A 191 -11.92 4.43 -1.46
N GLU A 192 -12.37 4.16 -2.69
CA GLU A 192 -11.48 3.73 -3.77
C GLU A 192 -10.41 4.77 -4.12
N ALA A 193 -10.75 6.06 -4.17
CA ALA A 193 -9.79 7.11 -4.46
C ALA A 193 -8.71 7.24 -3.38
N GLN A 194 -9.10 7.14 -2.11
CA GLN A 194 -8.18 7.11 -0.97
C GLN A 194 -7.27 5.89 -1.03
N THR A 195 -7.83 4.72 -1.34
CA THR A 195 -7.08 3.47 -1.49
C THR A 195 -6.05 3.58 -2.61
N ARG A 196 -6.41 4.16 -3.76
CA ARG A 196 -5.48 4.37 -4.88
C ARG A 196 -4.32 5.30 -4.51
N CYS A 197 -4.58 6.37 -3.74
CA CYS A 197 -3.50 7.24 -3.24
C CYS A 197 -2.48 6.47 -2.38
N LEU A 198 -2.95 5.57 -1.51
CA LEU A 198 -2.07 4.73 -0.69
C LEU A 198 -1.29 3.72 -1.53
N ILE A 199 -1.95 3.10 -2.52
CA ILE A 199 -1.32 2.17 -3.45
C ILE A 199 -0.25 2.88 -4.30
N ASP A 200 -0.51 4.06 -4.81
CA ASP A 200 0.46 4.87 -5.57
C ASP A 200 1.76 5.05 -4.77
N GLU A 201 1.64 5.33 -3.48
CA GLU A 201 2.81 5.50 -2.64
C GLU A 201 3.57 4.19 -2.42
N GLN A 202 2.86 3.10 -2.15
CA GLN A 202 3.48 1.78 -2.01
C GLN A 202 4.21 1.36 -3.29
N LEU A 203 3.63 1.64 -4.46
CA LEU A 203 4.25 1.38 -5.76
C LEU A 203 5.52 2.23 -5.97
N ARG A 204 5.48 3.52 -5.61
CA ARG A 204 6.66 4.39 -5.68
C ARG A 204 7.81 3.90 -4.80
N LEU A 205 7.51 3.43 -3.58
CA LEU A 205 8.49 2.84 -2.67
C LEU A 205 9.12 1.55 -3.24
N SER A 206 8.40 0.87 -4.14
CA SER A 206 8.88 -0.34 -4.82
C SER A 206 9.53 -0.05 -6.19
N GLY A 207 9.78 1.22 -6.53
CA GLY A 207 10.51 1.63 -7.72
C GLY A 207 9.66 1.86 -8.98
N TRP A 208 8.33 1.90 -8.85
CA TRP A 208 7.42 2.27 -9.93
C TRP A 208 7.17 3.78 -9.96
N GLU A 209 7.01 4.35 -11.13
CA GLU A 209 6.38 5.65 -11.29
C GLU A 209 4.86 5.45 -11.25
N ALA A 210 4.22 5.86 -10.16
CA ALA A 210 2.77 5.71 -9.96
C ALA A 210 2.17 7.02 -9.47
N ASP A 211 1.10 7.44 -10.13
CA ASP A 211 0.33 8.64 -9.80
C ASP A 211 -1.03 8.53 -10.51
N THR A 212 -2.03 8.06 -9.81
CA THR A 212 -3.38 7.83 -10.35
C THR A 212 -4.00 9.11 -10.94
N GLN A 213 -3.59 10.28 -10.47
CA GLN A 213 -4.11 11.56 -10.97
C GLN A 213 -3.41 11.98 -12.27
N ASN A 214 -2.09 11.84 -12.36
CA ASN A 214 -1.30 12.40 -13.46
C ASN A 214 -0.85 11.36 -14.48
N LEU A 215 -0.55 10.12 -14.05
CA LEU A 215 -0.14 9.02 -14.92
C LEU A 215 -1.35 8.18 -15.33
N ARG A 216 -2.30 8.80 -16.04
CA ARG A 216 -3.57 8.22 -16.43
C ARG A 216 -3.66 8.08 -17.95
N TYR A 217 -4.24 6.95 -18.43
CA TYR A 217 -4.45 6.73 -19.87
C TYR A 217 -5.26 7.85 -20.53
N SER A 218 -6.33 8.31 -19.87
CA SER A 218 -7.21 9.38 -20.37
C SER A 218 -6.51 10.74 -20.48
N LYS A 219 -5.42 10.96 -19.72
CA LYS A 219 -4.57 12.15 -19.81
C LYS A 219 -3.45 12.03 -20.85
N GLY A 220 -3.47 10.97 -21.69
CA GLY A 220 -2.49 10.77 -22.74
C GLY A 220 -1.21 10.07 -22.28
N THR A 221 -1.12 9.59 -21.02
CA THR A 221 0.03 8.82 -20.56
C THR A 221 0.15 7.52 -21.34
N ARG A 222 1.35 7.24 -21.83
CA ARG A 222 1.70 6.03 -22.61
C ARG A 222 3.02 5.45 -22.10
N PRO A 223 3.29 4.15 -22.32
CA PRO A 223 4.56 3.55 -21.99
C PRO A 223 5.71 4.24 -22.74
N VAL A 224 6.84 4.40 -22.06
CA VAL A 224 8.03 5.09 -22.59
C VAL A 224 9.27 4.26 -22.31
N LYS A 225 10.11 4.08 -23.31
CA LYS A 225 11.39 3.37 -23.19
C LYS A 225 12.23 3.95 -22.05
N GLY A 226 12.73 3.09 -21.19
CA GLY A 226 13.60 3.47 -20.06
C GLY A 226 12.86 3.96 -18.80
N ARG A 227 11.53 3.98 -18.81
CA ARG A 227 10.72 4.31 -17.62
C ARG A 227 9.95 3.09 -17.13
N ASN A 228 9.66 3.03 -15.84
CA ASN A 228 8.91 1.96 -15.21
C ASN A 228 7.63 2.55 -14.62
N ILE A 229 6.54 2.49 -15.36
CA ILE A 229 5.33 3.27 -15.08
C ILE A 229 4.16 2.33 -14.77
N ALA A 230 3.43 2.64 -13.70
CA ALA A 230 2.10 2.11 -13.46
C ALA A 230 1.08 3.13 -13.97
N ILE A 231 0.51 2.87 -15.15
CA ILE A 231 -0.46 3.77 -15.81
C ILE A 231 -1.85 3.43 -15.32
N SER A 232 -2.56 4.42 -14.78
CA SER A 232 -3.91 4.22 -14.26
C SER A 232 -4.99 4.23 -15.34
N GLU A 233 -6.09 3.52 -15.07
CA GLU A 233 -7.27 3.38 -15.94
C GLU A 233 -6.92 2.93 -17.36
N TRP A 234 -6.15 1.86 -17.47
CA TRP A 234 -5.78 1.29 -18.76
C TRP A 234 -6.95 0.54 -19.40
N PRO A 235 -7.40 0.94 -20.61
CA PRO A 235 -8.58 0.34 -21.24
C PRO A 235 -8.31 -1.08 -21.74
N THR A 236 -9.29 -1.95 -21.57
CA THR A 236 -9.30 -3.33 -22.09
C THR A 236 -10.57 -3.60 -22.91
N ASN A 237 -10.58 -4.69 -23.66
CA ASN A 237 -11.78 -5.20 -24.36
C ASN A 237 -12.51 -6.23 -23.49
N SER A 238 -12.77 -5.92 -22.23
CA SER A 238 -13.43 -6.85 -21.31
C SER A 238 -14.70 -7.46 -21.90
N ALA A 239 -14.84 -8.78 -21.77
CA ALA A 239 -16.03 -9.50 -22.20
C ALA A 239 -17.22 -9.27 -21.27
N PHE A 240 -16.96 -8.97 -19.99
CA PHE A 240 -18.00 -8.82 -18.97
C PHE A 240 -18.40 -7.37 -18.70
N TYR A 241 -17.52 -6.41 -18.98
CA TYR A 241 -17.73 -5.00 -18.66
C TYR A 241 -17.69 -4.14 -19.92
N LYS A 242 -18.79 -3.44 -20.18
CA LYS A 242 -19.00 -2.63 -21.41
C LYS A 242 -17.91 -1.58 -21.67
N ASN A 243 -17.13 -1.18 -20.65
CA ASN A 243 -15.93 -0.35 -20.75
C ASN A 243 -14.96 -0.84 -19.65
N GLY A 244 -14.29 -1.97 -19.88
CA GLY A 244 -13.34 -2.51 -18.92
C GLY A 244 -12.07 -1.67 -18.86
N TYR A 245 -11.66 -1.29 -17.65
CA TYR A 245 -10.39 -0.63 -17.38
C TYR A 245 -9.69 -1.39 -16.28
N ALA A 246 -8.43 -1.75 -16.47
CA ALA A 246 -7.56 -2.12 -15.37
C ALA A 246 -7.19 -0.86 -14.60
N ASP A 247 -7.29 -0.91 -13.27
CA ASP A 247 -6.95 0.25 -12.43
C ASP A 247 -5.51 0.68 -12.62
N TYR A 248 -4.59 -0.29 -12.82
CA TYR A 248 -3.21 -0.04 -13.18
C TYR A 248 -2.71 -1.06 -14.22
N ALA A 249 -1.98 -0.56 -15.19
CA ALA A 249 -1.17 -1.35 -16.11
C ALA A 249 0.32 -1.02 -15.88
N PHE A 250 1.12 -2.06 -15.62
CA PHE A 250 2.53 -1.92 -15.26
C PHE A 250 3.42 -2.12 -16.47
N PHE A 251 4.18 -1.08 -16.79
CA PHE A 251 5.09 -1.09 -17.92
C PHE A 251 6.54 -0.99 -17.46
N VAL A 252 7.37 -1.93 -17.91
CA VAL A 252 8.82 -1.83 -17.82
C VAL A 252 9.35 -1.41 -19.20
N GLY A 253 9.71 -0.14 -19.33
CA GLY A 253 9.86 0.47 -20.64
C GLY A 253 8.54 0.45 -21.40
N GLU A 254 8.52 -0.22 -22.56
CA GLU A 254 7.33 -0.37 -23.39
C GLU A 254 6.64 -1.74 -23.23
N LYS A 255 7.11 -2.59 -22.31
CA LYS A 255 6.59 -3.93 -22.08
C LYS A 255 5.52 -3.93 -21.00
N LEU A 256 4.31 -4.33 -21.34
CA LEU A 256 3.21 -4.55 -20.40
C LEU A 256 3.44 -5.88 -19.65
N VAL A 257 3.86 -5.77 -18.40
CA VAL A 257 4.26 -6.94 -17.59
C VAL A 257 3.21 -7.36 -16.58
N ALA A 258 2.36 -6.44 -16.11
CA ALA A 258 1.31 -6.77 -15.15
C ALA A 258 0.07 -5.88 -15.29
N LEU A 259 -1.06 -6.40 -14.79
CA LEU A 259 -2.31 -5.67 -14.59
C LEU A 259 -2.76 -5.78 -13.13
N MET A 260 -3.48 -4.78 -12.67
CA MET A 260 -3.98 -4.74 -11.32
C MET A 260 -5.36 -4.09 -11.25
N ASP A 261 -6.14 -4.58 -10.28
CA ASP A 261 -7.39 -3.97 -9.85
C ASP A 261 -7.31 -3.57 -8.37
N ALA A 262 -7.71 -2.33 -8.08
CA ALA A 262 -7.73 -1.76 -6.74
C ALA A 262 -9.14 -1.84 -6.16
N LYS A 263 -9.29 -2.34 -4.95
CA LYS A 263 -10.58 -2.46 -4.26
C LYS A 263 -10.64 -1.56 -3.05
N LYS A 264 -11.87 -1.23 -2.63
CA LYS A 264 -12.08 -0.57 -1.33
C LYS A 264 -11.57 -1.46 -0.20
N MET A 265 -11.13 -0.86 0.89
CA MET A 265 -10.58 -1.61 2.04
C MET A 265 -11.54 -2.64 2.65
N SER A 266 -12.85 -2.53 2.43
CA SER A 266 -13.86 -3.46 2.92
C SER A 266 -14.11 -4.67 2.01
N GLU A 267 -13.61 -4.65 0.77
CA GLU A 267 -13.91 -5.67 -0.25
C GLU A 267 -12.94 -6.85 -0.20
N ASP A 268 -13.39 -8.00 -0.71
CA ASP A 268 -12.55 -9.18 -0.90
C ASP A 268 -11.61 -8.96 -2.08
N VAL A 269 -10.30 -9.13 -1.83
CA VAL A 269 -9.25 -8.87 -2.81
C VAL A 269 -8.91 -10.11 -3.61
N ALA A 270 -8.92 -11.28 -2.96
CA ALA A 270 -8.46 -12.53 -3.57
C ALA A 270 -9.34 -12.94 -4.77
N SER A 271 -10.67 -12.83 -4.63
CA SER A 271 -11.63 -13.19 -5.67
C SER A 271 -11.56 -12.29 -6.90
N THR A 272 -11.10 -11.05 -6.74
CA THR A 272 -10.98 -10.08 -7.82
C THR A 272 -10.01 -10.53 -8.91
N ILE A 273 -8.90 -11.16 -8.54
CA ILE A 273 -7.92 -11.67 -9.51
C ILE A 273 -8.55 -12.72 -10.42
N ASP A 274 -9.30 -13.66 -9.84
CA ASP A 274 -9.83 -14.80 -10.57
C ASP A 274 -10.92 -14.43 -11.59
N VAL A 275 -11.63 -13.35 -11.36
CA VAL A 275 -12.74 -12.94 -12.23
C VAL A 275 -12.35 -11.74 -13.08
N GLN A 276 -11.97 -10.63 -12.45
CA GLN A 276 -11.86 -9.34 -13.11
C GLN A 276 -10.51 -9.14 -13.78
N VAL A 277 -9.40 -9.36 -13.03
CA VAL A 277 -8.05 -9.10 -13.56
C VAL A 277 -7.65 -10.12 -14.63
N LYS A 278 -8.09 -11.39 -14.49
CA LYS A 278 -7.92 -12.41 -15.52
C LYS A 278 -8.65 -12.03 -16.82
N ASP A 279 -9.88 -11.50 -16.71
CA ASP A 279 -10.63 -11.03 -17.88
C ASP A 279 -9.88 -9.90 -18.59
N TYR A 280 -9.35 -8.94 -17.87
CA TYR A 280 -8.54 -7.86 -18.44
C TYR A 280 -7.28 -8.38 -19.17
N ALA A 281 -6.58 -9.35 -18.58
CA ALA A 281 -5.37 -9.94 -19.15
C ALA A 281 -5.65 -10.77 -20.42
N ALA A 282 -6.86 -11.35 -20.54
CA ALA A 282 -7.28 -12.08 -21.72
C ALA A 282 -7.77 -11.16 -22.86
N HIS A 283 -8.19 -9.94 -22.54
CA HIS A 283 -8.86 -9.05 -23.48
C HIS A 283 -8.12 -7.72 -23.66
N ILE A 284 -6.83 -7.79 -23.94
CA ILE A 284 -6.02 -6.61 -24.30
C ILE A 284 -6.50 -6.07 -25.65
N LYS A 285 -6.55 -4.75 -25.80
CA LYS A 285 -6.94 -4.12 -27.07
C LYS A 285 -5.93 -4.41 -28.17
N PRO A 286 -6.38 -4.55 -29.44
CA PRO A 286 -5.48 -4.81 -30.57
C PRO A 286 -4.33 -3.81 -30.70
N GLU A 287 -4.58 -2.54 -30.43
CA GLU A 287 -3.56 -1.48 -30.45
C GLU A 287 -2.46 -1.64 -29.39
N ASP A 288 -2.76 -2.35 -28.30
CA ASP A 288 -1.85 -2.54 -27.17
C ASP A 288 -1.08 -3.88 -27.23
N ILE A 289 -1.45 -4.78 -28.15
CA ILE A 289 -0.75 -6.07 -28.37
C ILE A 289 0.77 -5.90 -28.58
N PRO A 290 1.26 -4.88 -29.30
CA PRO A 290 2.71 -4.68 -29.46
C PRO A 290 3.46 -4.49 -28.13
N HIS A 291 2.78 -4.11 -27.06
CA HIS A 291 3.34 -3.97 -25.73
C HIS A 291 3.35 -5.27 -24.93
N THR A 292 2.57 -6.28 -25.32
CA THR A 292 2.50 -7.56 -24.60
C THR A 292 3.82 -8.34 -24.74
N VAL A 293 4.12 -9.16 -23.74
CA VAL A 293 5.39 -9.89 -23.67
C VAL A 293 5.26 -11.39 -23.94
N GLY A 294 4.05 -11.86 -24.23
CA GLY A 294 3.78 -13.26 -24.56
C GLY A 294 2.28 -13.57 -24.53
N ASN A 295 1.96 -14.85 -24.62
CA ASN A 295 0.60 -15.37 -24.46
C ASN A 295 0.67 -16.71 -23.72
N TRP A 296 -0.09 -16.81 -22.63
CA TRP A 296 -0.13 -17.98 -21.77
C TRP A 296 -1.59 -18.40 -21.52
N ASN A 297 -2.01 -19.48 -22.14
CA ASN A 297 -3.38 -20.02 -22.00
C ASN A 297 -4.50 -18.99 -22.29
N GLY A 298 -4.26 -18.08 -23.25
CA GLY A 298 -5.17 -17.00 -23.60
C GLY A 298 -4.95 -15.68 -22.86
N TYR A 299 -4.10 -15.65 -21.84
CA TYR A 299 -3.72 -14.42 -21.15
C TYR A 299 -2.52 -13.76 -21.85
N GLN A 300 -2.63 -12.49 -22.16
CA GLN A 300 -1.60 -11.71 -22.87
C GLN A 300 -0.67 -10.95 -21.92
N VAL A 301 -0.99 -10.94 -20.63
CA VAL A 301 -0.21 -10.31 -19.57
C VAL A 301 0.11 -11.32 -18.48
N PRO A 302 1.40 -11.54 -18.12
CA PRO A 302 1.82 -12.67 -17.29
C PRO A 302 1.49 -12.53 -15.81
N PHE A 303 1.49 -11.29 -15.27
CA PHE A 303 1.38 -11.06 -13.83
C PHE A 303 0.12 -10.27 -13.50
N LEU A 304 -0.61 -10.76 -12.52
CA LEU A 304 -1.86 -10.15 -12.09
C LEU A 304 -1.78 -9.79 -10.63
N PHE A 305 -2.30 -8.60 -10.29
CA PHE A 305 -2.38 -8.12 -8.92
C PHE A 305 -3.79 -7.70 -8.55
N ALA A 306 -4.11 -7.80 -7.29
CA ALA A 306 -5.21 -7.09 -6.66
C ALA A 306 -4.79 -6.60 -5.28
N SER A 307 -5.27 -5.44 -4.86
CA SER A 307 -5.01 -4.90 -3.54
C SER A 307 -6.09 -3.92 -3.12
N ASN A 308 -6.26 -3.76 -1.82
CA ASN A 308 -7.07 -2.70 -1.23
C ASN A 308 -6.21 -1.73 -0.40
N GLY A 309 -4.91 -1.68 -0.67
CA GLY A 309 -3.96 -0.80 0.02
C GLY A 309 -3.64 -1.18 1.47
N ARG A 310 -4.36 -2.15 2.05
CA ARG A 310 -4.15 -2.62 3.41
C ARG A 310 -2.98 -3.60 3.48
N ALA A 311 -2.20 -3.54 4.56
CA ALA A 311 -1.21 -4.57 4.86
C ALA A 311 -1.88 -5.94 5.06
N TYR A 312 -1.19 -7.03 4.75
CA TYR A 312 -1.73 -8.37 4.97
C TYR A 312 -1.95 -8.65 6.45
N LEU A 313 -3.17 -9.04 6.79
CA LEU A 313 -3.59 -9.44 8.14
C LEU A 313 -4.20 -10.83 8.09
N GLU A 314 -3.67 -11.76 8.87
CA GLU A 314 -4.16 -13.15 8.90
C GLU A 314 -5.63 -13.26 9.31
N GLN A 315 -6.10 -12.36 10.20
CA GLN A 315 -7.51 -12.29 10.61
C GLN A 315 -8.45 -11.78 9.51
N LEU A 316 -7.90 -11.07 8.53
CA LEU A 316 -8.64 -10.51 7.38
C LEU A 316 -8.13 -11.10 6.07
N ARG A 317 -7.80 -12.36 6.06
CA ARG A 317 -7.03 -13.06 5.04
C ARG A 317 -7.34 -12.63 3.60
N THR A 318 -8.58 -12.72 3.15
CA THR A 318 -8.97 -12.37 1.77
C THR A 318 -9.28 -10.88 1.58
N LYS A 319 -9.40 -10.09 2.68
CA LYS A 319 -9.73 -8.67 2.69
C LYS A 319 -8.53 -7.78 3.04
N SER A 320 -7.33 -8.27 2.86
CA SER A 320 -6.11 -7.53 3.16
C SER A 320 -4.94 -7.99 2.30
N GLY A 321 -3.92 -7.15 2.19
CA GLY A 321 -2.67 -7.44 1.51
C GLY A 321 -2.68 -7.15 0.01
N ILE A 322 -1.56 -7.50 -0.59
CA ILE A 322 -1.34 -7.48 -2.02
C ILE A 322 -1.45 -8.94 -2.48
N TRP A 323 -2.40 -9.21 -3.35
CA TRP A 323 -2.57 -10.53 -3.93
C TRP A 323 -1.92 -10.58 -5.30
N PHE A 324 -1.25 -11.67 -5.61
CA PHE A 324 -0.47 -11.88 -6.81
C PHE A 324 -0.80 -13.22 -7.46
N LEU A 325 -0.86 -13.23 -8.79
CA LEU A 325 -0.99 -14.43 -9.60
C LEU A 325 -0.07 -14.34 -10.81
N ASP A 326 0.69 -15.41 -11.04
CA ASP A 326 1.45 -15.65 -12.27
C ASP A 326 0.63 -16.61 -13.14
N VAL A 327 0.08 -16.12 -14.27
CA VAL A 327 -0.79 -16.90 -15.15
C VAL A 327 -0.02 -17.74 -16.17
N ARG A 328 1.30 -17.70 -16.17
CA ARG A 328 2.13 -18.47 -17.09
C ARG A 328 2.00 -19.97 -16.86
N GLU A 329 1.75 -20.36 -15.62
CA GLU A 329 1.44 -21.74 -15.24
C GLU A 329 -0.05 -21.84 -14.89
N GLN A 330 -0.76 -22.74 -15.56
CA GLN A 330 -2.23 -22.85 -15.46
C GLN A 330 -2.72 -23.22 -14.05
N GLU A 331 -1.92 -23.97 -13.30
CA GLU A 331 -2.28 -24.46 -11.97
C GLU A 331 -1.99 -23.46 -10.84
N ASN A 332 -1.36 -22.33 -11.16
CA ASN A 332 -1.09 -21.30 -10.16
C ASN A 332 -2.37 -20.71 -9.57
N GLN A 333 -2.36 -20.53 -8.26
CA GLN A 333 -3.44 -19.90 -7.51
C GLN A 333 -3.00 -18.54 -6.97
N PRO A 334 -3.90 -17.56 -6.86
CA PRO A 334 -3.58 -16.29 -6.22
C PRO A 334 -3.08 -16.48 -4.79
N TYR A 335 -2.07 -15.73 -4.41
CA TYR A 335 -1.53 -15.74 -3.06
C TYR A 335 -1.11 -14.35 -2.58
N PRO A 336 -1.17 -14.08 -1.27
CA PRO A 336 -0.77 -12.81 -0.73
C PRO A 336 0.75 -12.67 -0.69
N ILE A 337 1.23 -11.48 -1.02
CA ILE A 337 2.63 -11.07 -0.90
C ILE A 337 2.76 -9.92 0.10
N ARG A 338 3.94 -9.77 0.71
CA ARG A 338 4.18 -8.74 1.73
C ARG A 338 4.47 -7.37 1.14
N ASN A 339 5.19 -7.34 0.03
CA ASN A 339 5.61 -6.11 -0.64
C ASN A 339 5.33 -6.23 -2.14
N TRP A 340 5.14 -5.12 -2.81
CA TRP A 340 5.09 -5.05 -4.27
C TRP A 340 6.40 -5.54 -4.87
N PHE A 341 6.31 -6.27 -5.96
CA PHE A 341 7.48 -6.56 -6.79
C PHE A 341 7.97 -5.27 -7.44
N SER A 342 9.30 -5.05 -7.42
CA SER A 342 9.91 -3.98 -8.19
C SER A 342 9.85 -4.29 -9.69
N PRO A 343 10.08 -3.30 -10.57
CA PRO A 343 10.22 -3.53 -12.02
C PRO A 343 11.26 -4.61 -12.35
N SER A 344 12.38 -4.63 -11.64
CA SER A 344 13.45 -5.64 -11.83
C SER A 344 13.00 -7.03 -11.40
N ASP A 345 12.27 -7.15 -10.27
CA ASP A 345 11.76 -8.43 -9.80
C ASP A 345 10.78 -9.07 -10.81
N LEU A 346 9.89 -8.26 -11.41
CA LEU A 346 8.96 -8.75 -12.42
C LEU A 346 9.69 -9.16 -13.71
N MET A 347 10.73 -8.43 -14.11
CA MET A 347 11.52 -8.80 -15.29
C MET A 347 12.35 -10.06 -15.04
N GLU A 348 12.91 -10.23 -13.86
CA GLU A 348 13.58 -11.47 -13.46
C GLU A 348 12.60 -12.63 -13.47
N LYS A 349 11.43 -12.48 -12.83
CA LYS A 349 10.36 -13.49 -12.89
C LYS A 349 9.96 -13.83 -14.32
N LEU A 350 9.82 -12.84 -15.19
CA LEU A 350 9.48 -13.05 -16.60
C LEU A 350 10.54 -13.90 -17.32
N GLY A 351 11.81 -13.72 -16.99
CA GLY A 351 12.91 -14.51 -17.52
C GLY A 351 13.02 -15.94 -16.97
N GLN A 352 12.37 -16.23 -15.83
CA GLN A 352 12.39 -17.56 -15.22
C GLN A 352 11.57 -18.54 -16.07
N ASN A 353 12.18 -19.67 -16.40
CA ASN A 353 11.53 -20.82 -17.06
C ASN A 353 11.33 -21.93 -16.03
N THR A 354 10.20 -21.93 -15.35
CA THR A 354 9.88 -22.91 -14.30
C THR A 354 9.89 -24.33 -14.82
N ALA A 355 9.44 -24.58 -16.06
CA ALA A 355 9.43 -25.91 -16.65
C ALA A 355 10.86 -26.43 -16.86
N ALA A 356 11.76 -25.60 -17.41
CA ALA A 356 13.15 -25.95 -17.56
C ALA A 356 13.86 -26.18 -16.22
N ALA A 357 13.60 -25.32 -15.23
CA ALA A 357 14.13 -25.46 -13.88
C ALA A 357 13.65 -26.76 -13.20
N ASN A 358 12.36 -27.09 -13.31
CA ASN A 358 11.80 -28.34 -12.79
C ASN A 358 12.39 -29.56 -13.50
N GLN A 359 12.62 -29.49 -14.81
CA GLN A 359 13.28 -30.56 -15.55
C GLN A 359 14.73 -30.74 -15.12
N ALA A 360 15.49 -29.65 -14.93
CA ALA A 360 16.84 -29.69 -14.41
C ALA A 360 16.89 -30.27 -12.99
N LEU A 361 16.00 -29.83 -12.09
CA LEU A 361 15.89 -30.32 -10.73
C LEU A 361 15.53 -31.81 -10.66
N ALA A 362 14.64 -32.28 -11.55
CA ALA A 362 14.28 -33.70 -11.64
C ALA A 362 15.44 -34.56 -12.17
N ALA A 363 16.28 -34.00 -13.05
CA ALA A 363 17.43 -34.67 -13.64
C ALA A 363 18.70 -34.59 -12.77
N ALA A 364 18.76 -33.69 -11.79
CA ALA A 364 19.91 -33.51 -10.92
C ALA A 364 20.21 -34.78 -10.13
N ASP A 365 21.47 -35.21 -10.15
CA ASP A 365 21.88 -36.46 -9.51
C ASP A 365 22.11 -36.30 -8.00
N ASN A 366 22.30 -37.41 -7.33
CA ASN A 366 22.54 -37.46 -5.88
C ASN A 366 24.01 -37.83 -5.57
N SER A 367 24.92 -37.83 -6.55
CA SER A 367 26.26 -38.36 -6.40
C SER A 367 27.04 -37.68 -5.30
N PHE A 368 27.12 -36.35 -5.31
CA PHE A 368 27.81 -35.58 -4.26
C PHE A 368 27.16 -35.74 -2.88
N MET A 369 25.85 -35.91 -2.85
CA MET A 369 25.12 -36.08 -1.59
C MET A 369 25.41 -37.42 -0.92
N THR A 370 25.72 -38.45 -1.71
CA THR A 370 26.05 -39.81 -1.22
C THR A 370 27.54 -40.03 -1.05
N ASP A 371 28.41 -39.25 -1.71
CA ASP A 371 29.86 -39.38 -1.64
C ASP A 371 30.36 -39.18 -0.20
N PRO A 372 31.24 -40.10 0.30
CA PRO A 372 31.91 -39.95 1.61
C PRO A 372 32.73 -38.64 1.75
N ASN A 373 33.25 -38.13 0.66
CA ASN A 373 33.98 -36.85 0.60
C ASN A 373 33.06 -35.64 0.33
N GLY A 374 31.77 -35.90 0.01
CA GLY A 374 30.75 -34.91 -0.18
C GLY A 374 29.89 -34.70 1.07
N LEU A 375 28.57 -34.65 0.90
CA LEU A 375 27.65 -34.50 2.03
C LEU A 375 27.48 -35.79 2.85
N ASN A 376 27.83 -36.97 2.31
CA ASN A 376 27.74 -38.27 2.94
C ASN A 376 26.40 -38.47 3.68
N LEU A 377 25.30 -38.23 2.96
CA LEU A 377 23.95 -38.37 3.50
C LEU A 377 23.52 -39.85 3.56
N ARG A 378 22.70 -40.17 4.52
CA ARG A 378 22.14 -41.52 4.67
C ARG A 378 20.94 -41.72 3.73
N ASP A 379 20.64 -42.96 3.35
CA ASP A 379 19.59 -43.31 2.39
C ASP A 379 18.23 -42.70 2.71
N TYR A 380 17.85 -42.62 3.99
CA TYR A 380 16.58 -42.02 4.37
C TYR A 380 16.57 -40.48 4.21
N GLN A 381 17.73 -39.84 4.29
CA GLN A 381 17.88 -38.40 4.02
C GLN A 381 17.77 -38.14 2.51
N ILE A 382 18.40 -38.98 1.69
CA ILE A 382 18.26 -38.91 0.22
C ILE A 382 16.80 -39.10 -0.19
N LYS A 383 16.12 -40.16 0.36
CA LYS A 383 14.70 -40.37 0.10
C LYS A 383 13.82 -39.18 0.49
N ALA A 384 14.14 -38.50 1.59
CA ALA A 384 13.42 -37.30 2.01
C ALA A 384 13.65 -36.14 1.03
N ILE A 385 14.87 -35.96 0.53
CA ILE A 385 15.20 -34.95 -0.48
C ILE A 385 14.48 -35.26 -1.80
N ASP A 386 14.52 -36.51 -2.28
CA ASP A 386 13.83 -36.90 -3.51
C ASP A 386 12.32 -36.67 -3.42
N LYS A 387 11.69 -36.98 -2.28
CA LYS A 387 10.27 -36.68 -2.07
C LYS A 387 9.96 -35.21 -2.00
N ALA A 388 10.86 -34.39 -1.44
CA ALA A 388 10.72 -32.95 -1.47
C ALA A 388 10.87 -32.40 -2.90
N THR A 389 11.84 -32.92 -3.66
CA THR A 389 12.06 -32.58 -5.08
C THR A 389 10.84 -32.94 -5.93
N GLU A 390 10.30 -34.15 -5.79
CA GLU A 390 9.05 -34.55 -6.47
C GLU A 390 7.91 -33.56 -6.16
N ALA A 391 7.73 -33.21 -4.89
CA ALA A 391 6.69 -32.26 -4.48
C ALA A 391 6.89 -30.86 -5.10
N ILE A 392 8.14 -30.38 -5.22
CA ILE A 392 8.47 -29.09 -5.86
C ILE A 392 8.15 -29.17 -7.37
N VAL A 393 8.58 -30.22 -8.06
CA VAL A 393 8.32 -30.44 -9.49
C VAL A 393 6.82 -30.54 -9.77
N ASP A 394 6.05 -31.16 -8.85
CA ASP A 394 4.58 -31.24 -8.89
C ASP A 394 3.88 -29.91 -8.54
N GLY A 395 4.61 -28.81 -8.35
CA GLY A 395 4.04 -27.51 -8.05
C GLY A 395 3.49 -27.37 -6.61
N LYS A 396 3.83 -28.27 -5.68
CA LYS A 396 3.41 -28.16 -4.29
C LYS A 396 4.12 -26.99 -3.61
N ARG A 397 3.37 -26.06 -3.05
CA ARG A 397 3.93 -24.86 -2.37
C ARG A 397 4.44 -25.14 -0.96
N THR A 398 3.98 -26.20 -0.35
CA THR A 398 4.35 -26.60 1.02
C THR A 398 4.54 -28.11 1.09
N ALA A 399 5.60 -28.53 1.75
CA ALA A 399 5.85 -29.93 2.05
C ALA A 399 6.26 -30.07 3.52
N LEU A 400 5.80 -31.12 4.19
CA LEU A 400 6.18 -31.44 5.55
C LEU A 400 7.12 -32.65 5.56
N LEU A 401 8.37 -32.46 6.00
CA LEU A 401 9.33 -33.52 6.24
C LEU A 401 9.35 -33.86 7.74
N ALA A 402 8.68 -34.93 8.15
CA ALA A 402 8.70 -35.42 9.53
C ALA A 402 9.93 -36.28 9.77
N MET A 403 10.87 -35.79 10.57
CA MET A 403 12.11 -36.48 10.91
C MET A 403 12.34 -36.48 12.43
N ALA A 404 12.75 -37.60 13.01
CA ALA A 404 13.04 -37.70 14.43
C ALA A 404 14.22 -36.82 14.87
N THR A 405 14.33 -36.57 16.17
CA THR A 405 15.47 -35.84 16.73
C THR A 405 16.75 -36.65 16.56
N GLY A 406 17.86 -36.00 16.19
CA GLY A 406 19.14 -36.67 15.96
C GLY A 406 19.33 -37.33 14.57
N THR A 407 18.31 -37.31 13.70
CA THR A 407 18.40 -37.89 12.34
C THR A 407 19.04 -36.99 11.30
N GLY A 408 19.57 -35.84 11.69
CA GLY A 408 20.28 -34.93 10.79
C GLY A 408 19.39 -34.07 9.91
N LYS A 409 18.27 -33.56 10.43
CA LYS A 409 17.36 -32.63 9.72
C LYS A 409 18.09 -31.52 8.98
N THR A 410 19.04 -30.86 9.65
CA THR A 410 19.80 -29.76 9.06
C THR A 410 20.62 -30.23 7.85
N ARG A 411 21.24 -31.41 7.91
CA ARG A 411 22.00 -31.96 6.77
C ARG A 411 21.07 -32.31 5.60
N THR A 412 19.88 -32.83 5.87
CA THR A 412 18.86 -33.09 4.83
C THR A 412 18.43 -31.79 4.13
N VAL A 413 18.20 -30.71 4.90
CA VAL A 413 17.85 -29.41 4.32
C VAL A 413 19.01 -28.85 3.50
N LEU A 414 20.25 -28.95 3.99
CA LEU A 414 21.44 -28.54 3.22
C LEU A 414 21.60 -29.32 1.92
N GLY A 415 21.33 -30.63 1.93
CA GLY A 415 21.32 -31.46 0.73
C GLY A 415 20.24 -31.05 -0.27
N LEU A 416 19.04 -30.72 0.20
CA LEU A 416 17.97 -30.19 -0.66
C LEU A 416 18.36 -28.83 -1.29
N ILE A 417 18.91 -27.93 -0.48
CA ILE A 417 19.41 -26.62 -0.98
C ILE A 417 20.49 -26.84 -2.03
N TYR A 418 21.46 -27.71 -1.78
CA TYR A 418 22.52 -28.05 -2.74
C TYR A 418 21.91 -28.50 -4.07
N LYS A 419 21.00 -29.48 -4.04
CA LYS A 419 20.32 -30.01 -5.24
C LYS A 419 19.53 -28.94 -6.01
N MET A 420 19.02 -27.93 -5.34
CA MET A 420 18.30 -26.81 -5.97
C MET A 420 19.23 -25.75 -6.58
N LEU A 421 20.51 -25.74 -6.21
CA LEU A 421 21.51 -24.77 -6.73
C LEU A 421 22.32 -25.31 -7.91
N GLU A 422 22.32 -26.63 -8.13
CA GLU A 422 22.88 -27.28 -9.32
C GLU A 422 21.98 -27.10 -10.56
#